data_70e2f63954493794dc19a4becfaf7640
#
_entry.id   70e2f63954493794dc19a4becfaf7640
#
_cell.length_a   1.000
_cell.length_b   1.000
_cell.length_c   1.000
_cell.angle_alpha   90.00
_cell.angle_beta   90.00
_cell.angle_gamma   90.00
#
_symmetry.space_group_name_H-M   'P 1'
#
loop_
_entity.id
_entity.type
_entity.pdbx_description
1 polymer ?
#
loop_
_entity_poly.entity_id
_entity_poly.type
_entity_poly.pdbx_seq_one_letter_code
_entity_poly.pdbx_strand_id
1 'polypeptide(L)'
;MKLFTVGIITAIIVASACAVCILTGLNVEVRRSSPEDNNLPPIAENLNPVDAVNGFAFKIYREMFKDFGGDNLFISPYSIFTALAMTYEGARGKTAEEMKGVLCIGQDNESFYLYVKSLYDLFNKNGISTANALWPRTGLQLLQDYVDVIKTYYGGDIKPIDYSDPARASGIINDWIENQTRGKIKDMIPSDAIDPVYTTLILTNAIYFKGIWKIKFDEKNTTYRSFTTQDKKTVQVPTMCLKGVYFNYTENEWMQALELPYRDCNLSMLIILPKKGYNLSHAINQLDENFFSNLIKSMSECKVNVYLPKFEIETLTYRLRKYLENLGMHDAFTPSANFSGIARDVGWIDEVLHKAFVKVDEEGTEAAAATAVVMVMTSIYSGQVKVFDCDHPFMFFIFHKDTGTILFMGCVNDPTNS
;
A
#
# COMPACT_ATOMS: atom_id res chain seq x y z
N MET A 1 12.30 -13.65 -53.16
CA MET A 1 12.50 -15.10 -52.97
C MET A 1 13.24 -15.42 -51.67
N LYS A 2 13.14 -14.61 -50.62
CA LYS A 2 13.76 -14.86 -49.29
C LYS A 2 12.76 -14.87 -48.10
N LEU A 3 11.48 -14.65 -48.33
CA LEU A 3 10.44 -14.69 -47.27
C LEU A 3 9.69 -16.04 -47.18
N PHE A 4 9.84 -16.91 -48.15
CA PHE A 4 9.16 -18.23 -48.15
C PHE A 4 9.93 -19.32 -47.37
N THR A 5 11.23 -19.15 -47.14
CA THR A 5 12.08 -20.17 -46.51
C THR A 5 12.04 -20.14 -44.99
N VAL A 6 11.73 -19.00 -44.35
CA VAL A 6 11.65 -18.89 -42.90
C VAL A 6 10.33 -19.47 -42.33
N GLY A 7 9.24 -19.36 -43.10
CA GLY A 7 7.94 -19.90 -42.68
C GLY A 7 7.89 -21.47 -42.65
N ILE A 8 8.63 -22.10 -43.53
CA ILE A 8 8.65 -23.60 -43.62
C ILE A 8 9.49 -24.20 -42.51
N ILE A 9 10.59 -23.55 -42.10
CA ILE A 9 11.44 -24.09 -41.01
C ILE A 9 10.72 -24.00 -39.66
N THR A 10 9.95 -22.94 -39.40
CA THR A 10 9.17 -22.78 -38.17
C THR A 10 8.03 -23.79 -38.08
N ALA A 11 7.39 -24.11 -39.21
CA ALA A 11 6.33 -25.12 -39.25
C ALA A 11 6.86 -26.56 -39.03
N ILE A 12 8.07 -26.87 -39.50
CA ILE A 12 8.70 -28.19 -39.30
C ILE A 12 9.14 -28.41 -37.84
N ILE A 13 9.61 -27.40 -37.16
CA ILE A 13 10.02 -27.47 -35.74
C ILE A 13 8.79 -27.71 -34.83
N VAL A 14 7.66 -27.02 -35.10
CA VAL A 14 6.42 -27.25 -34.34
C VAL A 14 5.82 -28.63 -34.60
N ALA A 15 5.90 -29.15 -35.83
CA ALA A 15 5.44 -30.49 -36.17
C ALA A 15 6.30 -31.62 -35.52
N SER A 16 7.62 -31.43 -35.38
CA SER A 16 8.51 -32.36 -34.70
C SER A 16 8.26 -32.41 -33.18
N ALA A 17 7.95 -31.31 -32.53
CA ALA A 17 7.63 -31.27 -31.10
C ALA A 17 6.31 -32.01 -30.79
N CYS A 18 5.28 -31.89 -31.65
CA CYS A 18 4.02 -32.62 -31.50
C CYS A 18 4.17 -34.15 -31.73
N ALA A 19 5.07 -34.56 -32.61
CA ALA A 19 5.28 -35.99 -32.89
C ALA A 19 5.97 -36.76 -31.74
N VAL A 20 6.83 -36.07 -30.98
CA VAL A 20 7.51 -36.64 -29.81
C VAL A 20 6.54 -36.80 -28.62
N CYS A 21 5.57 -35.90 -28.44
CA CYS A 21 4.57 -35.98 -27.38
C CYS A 21 3.57 -37.14 -27.57
N ILE A 22 3.29 -37.53 -28.83
CA ILE A 22 2.36 -38.65 -29.11
C ILE A 22 2.98 -40.03 -28.80
N LEU A 23 4.31 -40.14 -28.84
CA LEU A 23 5.02 -41.38 -28.55
C LEU A 23 5.29 -41.65 -27.06
N THR A 24 5.11 -40.68 -26.17
CA THR A 24 5.41 -40.83 -24.72
C THR A 24 4.16 -40.93 -23.83
N GLY A 25 2.96 -40.87 -24.39
CA GLY A 25 1.71 -41.07 -23.62
C GLY A 25 1.46 -39.98 -22.54
N LEU A 26 2.14 -38.84 -22.58
CA LEU A 26 1.91 -37.71 -21.68
C LEU A 26 0.85 -36.79 -22.29
N ASN A 27 -0.37 -36.85 -21.76
CA ASN A 27 -1.42 -35.84 -22.04
C ASN A 27 -1.04 -34.51 -21.40
N VAL A 28 -0.37 -33.66 -22.16
CA VAL A 28 -0.23 -32.23 -21.81
C VAL A 28 -1.41 -31.49 -22.42
N GLU A 29 -2.42 -31.18 -21.63
CA GLU A 29 -3.47 -30.25 -22.01
C GLU A 29 -2.85 -28.85 -22.14
N VAL A 30 -2.53 -28.40 -23.33
CA VAL A 30 -2.18 -27.01 -23.63
C VAL A 30 -3.49 -26.20 -23.64
N ARG A 31 -3.84 -25.62 -22.51
CA ARG A 31 -4.87 -24.56 -22.46
C ARG A 31 -4.38 -23.37 -23.27
N ARG A 32 -5.03 -23.12 -24.40
CA ARG A 32 -4.89 -21.84 -25.11
C ARG A 32 -5.57 -20.76 -24.28
N SER A 33 -4.79 -19.84 -23.70
CA SER A 33 -5.32 -18.61 -23.12
C SER A 33 -5.86 -17.71 -24.23
N SER A 34 -7.14 -17.41 -24.21
CA SER A 34 -7.75 -16.32 -25.00
C SER A 34 -7.39 -14.96 -24.36
N PRO A 35 -7.28 -13.88 -25.15
CA PRO A 35 -6.78 -12.59 -24.69
C PRO A 35 -7.89 -11.69 -24.09
N GLU A 36 -8.78 -12.20 -23.26
CA GLU A 36 -9.80 -11.40 -22.57
C GLU A 36 -10.30 -12.11 -21.29
N ASP A 37 -9.42 -12.31 -20.30
CA ASP A 37 -9.89 -12.63 -18.96
C ASP A 37 -9.17 -11.74 -17.93
N ASN A 38 -9.76 -10.57 -17.68
CA ASN A 38 -9.48 -9.73 -16.53
C ASN A 38 -10.19 -10.28 -15.26
N ASN A 39 -10.54 -11.55 -15.23
CA ASN A 39 -11.15 -12.16 -14.06
C ASN A 39 -10.05 -12.71 -13.16
N LEU A 40 -9.91 -12.09 -11.98
CA LEU A 40 -9.22 -12.72 -10.85
C LEU A 40 -9.76 -14.15 -10.67
N PRO A 41 -8.90 -15.16 -10.40
CA PRO A 41 -9.37 -16.50 -10.18
C PRO A 41 -10.42 -16.52 -9.06
N PRO A 42 -11.47 -17.38 -9.13
CA PRO A 42 -12.46 -17.49 -8.08
C PRO A 42 -11.76 -17.87 -6.77
N ILE A 43 -11.88 -16.98 -5.79
CA ILE A 43 -11.30 -17.11 -4.46
C ILE A 43 -12.00 -18.26 -3.75
N ALA A 44 -11.25 -19.22 -3.23
CA ALA A 44 -11.78 -20.29 -2.37
C ALA A 44 -12.57 -19.68 -1.20
N GLU A 45 -13.72 -20.25 -0.86
CA GLU A 45 -14.78 -19.70 -0.01
C GLU A 45 -14.38 -19.25 1.42
N ASN A 46 -13.08 -19.32 1.83
CA ASN A 46 -12.67 -19.07 3.21
C ASN A 46 -11.57 -18.02 3.41
N LEU A 47 -11.12 -17.30 2.37
CA LEU A 47 -10.10 -16.24 2.53
C LEU A 47 -10.16 -15.26 1.38
N ASN A 48 -10.64 -14.09 1.70
CA ASN A 48 -10.41 -12.92 0.86
C ASN A 48 -9.04 -12.34 1.26
N PRO A 49 -8.00 -12.44 0.42
CA PRO A 49 -6.68 -11.88 0.76
C PRO A 49 -6.68 -10.36 0.92
N VAL A 50 -7.71 -9.65 0.42
CA VAL A 50 -7.97 -8.24 0.75
C VAL A 50 -8.22 -8.09 2.24
N ASP A 51 -8.96 -9.03 2.84
CA ASP A 51 -9.26 -9.00 4.27
C ASP A 51 -7.99 -9.21 5.11
N ALA A 52 -7.00 -9.98 4.61
CA ALA A 52 -5.70 -10.10 5.28
C ALA A 52 -4.94 -8.77 5.28
N VAL A 53 -4.82 -8.12 4.11
CA VAL A 53 -4.13 -6.82 3.99
C VAL A 53 -4.85 -5.75 4.80
N ASN A 54 -6.17 -5.66 4.69
CA ASN A 54 -6.96 -4.64 5.38
C ASN A 54 -7.05 -4.92 6.89
N GLY A 55 -7.17 -6.19 7.29
CA GLY A 55 -7.16 -6.59 8.69
C GLY A 55 -5.86 -6.25 9.38
N PHE A 56 -4.73 -6.55 8.73
CA PHE A 56 -3.43 -6.09 9.21
C PHE A 56 -3.36 -4.56 9.27
N ALA A 57 -3.84 -3.87 8.22
CA ALA A 57 -3.84 -2.41 8.16
C ALA A 57 -4.54 -1.77 9.37
N PHE A 58 -5.74 -2.23 9.71
CA PHE A 58 -6.49 -1.70 10.86
C PHE A 58 -5.84 -2.03 12.20
N LYS A 59 -5.24 -3.23 12.33
CA LYS A 59 -4.55 -3.64 13.56
C LYS A 59 -3.31 -2.76 13.80
N ILE A 60 -2.40 -2.67 12.83
CA ILE A 60 -1.15 -1.92 12.99
C ILE A 60 -1.42 -0.42 13.17
N TYR A 61 -2.36 0.15 12.41
CA TYR A 61 -2.72 1.56 12.53
C TYR A 61 -3.28 1.89 13.91
N ARG A 62 -4.17 1.05 14.44
CA ARG A 62 -4.75 1.21 15.78
C ARG A 62 -3.68 1.14 16.87
N GLU A 63 -2.70 0.23 16.74
CA GLU A 63 -1.57 0.16 17.68
C GLU A 63 -0.72 1.43 17.63
N MET A 64 -0.35 1.89 16.43
CA MET A 64 0.45 3.10 16.26
C MET A 64 -0.30 4.35 16.72
N PHE A 65 -1.60 4.43 16.51
CA PHE A 65 -2.41 5.58 16.93
C PHE A 65 -2.42 5.79 18.45
N LYS A 66 -2.14 4.77 19.26
CA LYS A 66 -2.01 4.93 20.73
C LYS A 66 -0.86 5.87 21.08
N ASP A 67 0.22 5.85 20.33
CA ASP A 67 1.40 6.68 20.59
C ASP A 67 1.38 7.99 19.76
N PHE A 68 0.85 7.95 18.53
CA PHE A 68 0.90 9.07 17.57
C PHE A 68 -0.44 9.77 17.36
N GLY A 69 -1.49 9.36 18.07
CA GLY A 69 -2.85 9.89 17.84
C GLY A 69 -3.03 11.38 18.21
N GLY A 70 -2.03 12.02 18.80
CA GLY A 70 -1.98 13.47 19.01
C GLY A 70 -1.43 14.25 17.82
N ASP A 71 -0.66 13.60 16.94
CA ASP A 71 0.03 14.17 15.80
C ASP A 71 -0.59 13.67 14.48
N ASN A 72 -0.11 14.17 13.35
CA ASN A 72 -0.44 13.59 12.05
C ASN A 72 0.21 12.20 11.95
N LEU A 73 -0.61 11.19 11.69
CA LEU A 73 -0.12 9.81 11.47
C LEU A 73 -0.40 9.43 10.02
N PHE A 74 0.62 8.95 9.32
CA PHE A 74 0.49 8.45 7.96
C PHE A 74 1.36 7.21 7.76
N ILE A 75 0.78 6.14 7.25
CA ILE A 75 1.48 4.89 6.94
C ILE A 75 0.98 4.29 5.63
N SER A 76 1.80 3.43 5.04
CA SER A 76 1.37 2.48 4.03
C SER A 76 1.29 1.08 4.61
N PRO A 77 0.14 0.62 5.10
CA PRO A 77 0.00 -0.73 5.64
C PRO A 77 0.25 -1.81 4.58
N TYR A 78 -0.09 -1.55 3.32
CA TYR A 78 0.24 -2.45 2.21
C TYR A 78 1.76 -2.66 2.06
N SER A 79 2.54 -1.58 2.18
CA SER A 79 3.99 -1.62 2.13
C SER A 79 4.57 -2.46 3.27
N ILE A 80 4.14 -2.19 4.50
CA ILE A 80 4.56 -2.93 5.70
C ILE A 80 4.17 -4.40 5.57
N PHE A 81 2.92 -4.68 5.17
CA PHE A 81 2.42 -6.04 4.94
C PHE A 81 3.29 -6.80 3.94
N THR A 82 3.61 -6.18 2.79
CA THR A 82 4.40 -6.81 1.73
C THR A 82 5.82 -7.16 2.21
N ALA A 83 6.49 -6.26 2.95
CA ALA A 83 7.81 -6.54 3.52
C ALA A 83 7.77 -7.72 4.51
N LEU A 84 6.78 -7.71 5.41
CA LEU A 84 6.61 -8.81 6.36
C LEU A 84 6.19 -10.12 5.68
N ALA A 85 5.36 -10.06 4.63
CA ALA A 85 4.98 -11.23 3.86
C ALA A 85 6.19 -11.86 3.14
N MET A 86 7.06 -11.05 2.54
CA MET A 86 8.33 -11.55 1.98
C MET A 86 9.18 -12.28 3.04
N THR A 87 9.20 -11.78 4.27
CA THR A 87 9.95 -12.41 5.38
C THR A 87 9.26 -13.70 5.84
N TYR A 88 7.93 -13.71 5.89
CA TYR A 88 7.10 -14.86 6.24
C TYR A 88 7.35 -16.06 5.33
N GLU A 89 7.62 -15.86 4.05
CA GLU A 89 7.94 -16.92 3.09
C GLU A 89 9.10 -17.81 3.56
N GLY A 90 10.05 -17.21 4.26
CA GLY A 90 11.18 -17.91 4.83
C GLY A 90 11.00 -18.37 6.28
N ALA A 91 9.93 -17.96 6.96
CA ALA A 91 9.68 -18.32 8.35
C ALA A 91 9.23 -19.79 8.49
N ARG A 92 9.55 -20.42 9.62
CA ARG A 92 9.17 -21.82 9.93
C ARG A 92 8.72 -21.94 11.40
N GLY A 93 7.91 -22.97 11.68
CA GLY A 93 7.47 -23.29 13.05
C GLY A 93 6.74 -22.13 13.71
N LYS A 94 7.04 -21.86 14.98
CA LYS A 94 6.40 -20.82 15.80
C LYS A 94 6.55 -19.42 15.21
N THR A 95 7.70 -19.09 14.65
CA THR A 95 7.93 -17.81 13.95
C THR A 95 6.91 -17.60 12.84
N ALA A 96 6.70 -18.62 11.98
CA ALA A 96 5.71 -18.58 10.91
C ALA A 96 4.27 -18.47 11.45
N GLU A 97 3.93 -19.20 12.53
CA GLU A 97 2.59 -19.16 13.13
C GLU A 97 2.24 -17.77 13.67
N GLU A 98 3.16 -17.13 14.40
CA GLU A 98 2.97 -15.78 14.93
C GLU A 98 2.87 -14.74 13.81
N MET A 99 3.77 -14.79 12.82
CA MET A 99 3.72 -13.91 11.66
C MET A 99 2.41 -14.05 10.88
N LYS A 100 1.99 -15.28 10.62
CA LYS A 100 0.72 -15.61 9.96
C LYS A 100 -0.49 -15.01 10.68
N GLY A 101 -0.53 -15.11 12.01
CA GLY A 101 -1.59 -14.56 12.85
C GLY A 101 -1.66 -13.03 12.81
N VAL A 102 -0.50 -12.37 12.86
CA VAL A 102 -0.41 -10.89 12.77
C VAL A 102 -0.79 -10.39 11.39
N LEU A 103 -0.30 -11.05 10.33
CA LEU A 103 -0.61 -10.71 8.94
C LEU A 103 -2.02 -11.16 8.50
N CYS A 104 -2.79 -11.82 9.37
CA CYS A 104 -4.13 -12.33 9.02
C CYS A 104 -4.13 -13.27 7.80
N ILE A 105 -3.02 -13.95 7.51
CA ILE A 105 -2.88 -14.87 6.39
C ILE A 105 -3.63 -16.16 6.73
N GLY A 106 -4.44 -16.65 5.81
CA GLY A 106 -5.16 -17.89 6.00
C GLY A 106 -4.37 -19.18 5.78
N GLN A 107 -5.08 -20.28 5.55
CA GLN A 107 -4.43 -21.60 5.49
C GLN A 107 -3.93 -21.99 4.10
N ASP A 108 -4.40 -21.36 3.02
CA ASP A 108 -4.00 -21.66 1.65
C ASP A 108 -2.91 -20.71 1.16
N ASN A 109 -1.69 -21.23 1.08
CA ASN A 109 -0.53 -20.47 0.64
C ASN A 109 -0.54 -20.18 -0.88
N GLU A 110 -1.05 -21.10 -1.72
CA GLU A 110 -1.02 -20.93 -3.18
C GLU A 110 -1.92 -19.77 -3.63
N SER A 111 -3.15 -19.71 -3.11
CA SER A 111 -4.06 -18.59 -3.37
C SER A 111 -3.49 -17.27 -2.86
N PHE A 112 -2.77 -17.29 -1.74
CA PHE A 112 -2.10 -16.12 -1.20
C PHE A 112 -1.02 -15.57 -2.14
N TYR A 113 -0.14 -16.44 -2.66
CA TYR A 113 0.90 -16.02 -3.63
C TYR A 113 0.32 -15.41 -4.89
N LEU A 114 -0.67 -16.06 -5.48
CA LEU A 114 -1.33 -15.55 -6.69
C LEU A 114 -1.97 -14.19 -6.46
N TYR A 115 -2.52 -13.99 -5.27
CA TYR A 115 -3.12 -12.71 -4.91
C TYR A 115 -2.07 -11.61 -4.70
N VAL A 116 -1.00 -11.86 -3.95
CA VAL A 116 0.09 -10.89 -3.76
C VAL A 116 0.65 -10.49 -5.12
N LYS A 117 0.87 -11.47 -6.00
CA LYS A 117 1.30 -11.20 -7.38
C LYS A 117 0.29 -10.34 -8.14
N SER A 118 -1.00 -10.64 -8.03
CA SER A 118 -2.05 -9.88 -8.72
C SER A 118 -2.11 -8.43 -8.26
N LEU A 119 -1.92 -8.18 -6.96
CA LEU A 119 -1.81 -6.81 -6.41
C LEU A 119 -0.55 -6.11 -6.90
N TYR A 120 0.60 -6.79 -6.89
CA TYR A 120 1.85 -6.25 -7.41
C TYR A 120 1.71 -5.84 -8.89
N ASP A 121 1.21 -6.74 -9.73
CA ASP A 121 1.00 -6.48 -11.16
C ASP A 121 -0.02 -5.34 -11.38
N LEU A 122 -1.11 -5.32 -10.60
CA LEU A 122 -2.14 -4.31 -10.64
C LEU A 122 -1.60 -2.91 -10.29
N PHE A 123 -0.81 -2.81 -9.22
CA PHE A 123 -0.28 -1.52 -8.77
C PHE A 123 0.79 -0.98 -9.72
N ASN A 124 1.67 -1.84 -10.22
CA ASN A 124 2.63 -1.43 -11.25
C ASN A 124 1.93 -0.93 -12.52
N LYS A 125 0.86 -1.60 -12.96
CA LYS A 125 0.05 -1.17 -14.10
C LYS A 125 -0.61 0.20 -13.88
N ASN A 126 -0.98 0.51 -12.63
CA ASN A 126 -1.60 1.78 -12.24
C ASN A 126 -0.59 2.87 -11.85
N GLY A 127 0.71 2.68 -12.10
CA GLY A 127 1.75 3.68 -11.85
C GLY A 127 2.12 3.86 -10.38
N ILE A 128 1.75 2.93 -9.52
CA ILE A 128 2.23 2.86 -8.14
C ILE A 128 3.57 2.16 -8.16
N SER A 129 4.64 2.89 -7.84
CA SER A 129 5.98 2.32 -7.76
C SER A 129 6.15 1.67 -6.39
N THR A 130 6.26 0.34 -6.36
CA THR A 130 6.67 -0.40 -5.17
C THR A 130 8.13 -0.81 -5.30
N ALA A 131 8.95 -0.46 -4.32
CA ALA A 131 10.37 -0.79 -4.30
C ALA A 131 10.64 -1.79 -3.18
N ASN A 132 10.57 -3.07 -3.52
CA ASN A 132 10.81 -4.17 -2.60
C ASN A 132 12.23 -4.68 -2.78
N ALA A 133 13.05 -4.71 -1.74
CA ALA A 133 14.38 -5.29 -1.81
C ALA A 133 14.79 -6.04 -0.56
N LEU A 134 15.53 -7.11 -0.79
CA LEU A 134 16.26 -7.89 0.21
C LEU A 134 17.73 -7.49 0.11
N TRP A 135 18.31 -7.17 1.25
CA TRP A 135 19.73 -6.82 1.39
C TRP A 135 20.41 -7.90 2.25
N PRO A 136 20.74 -9.05 1.67
CA PRO A 136 21.48 -10.07 2.42
C PRO A 136 22.92 -9.63 2.64
N ARG A 137 23.51 -10.02 3.80
CA ARG A 137 24.95 -9.87 4.04
C ARG A 137 25.71 -10.56 2.92
N THR A 138 26.76 -9.92 2.41
CA THR A 138 27.66 -10.52 1.44
C THR A 138 28.17 -11.88 1.93
N GLY A 139 27.99 -12.93 1.13
CA GLY A 139 28.36 -14.30 1.48
C GLY A 139 27.22 -15.14 2.09
N LEU A 140 26.10 -14.55 2.49
CA LEU A 140 24.92 -15.30 2.94
C LEU A 140 24.34 -16.11 1.76
N GLN A 141 24.20 -17.42 1.95
CA GLN A 141 23.71 -18.35 0.92
C GLN A 141 22.18 -18.46 1.03
N LEU A 142 21.47 -17.66 0.25
CA LEU A 142 20.00 -17.75 0.16
C LEU A 142 19.57 -19.05 -0.50
N LEU A 143 18.44 -19.61 -0.05
CA LEU A 143 17.79 -20.74 -0.69
C LEU A 143 17.19 -20.33 -2.04
N GLN A 144 17.43 -21.12 -3.10
CA GLN A 144 16.97 -20.77 -4.44
C GLN A 144 15.43 -20.67 -4.51
N ASP A 145 14.73 -21.59 -3.87
CA ASP A 145 13.26 -21.59 -3.82
C ASP A 145 12.71 -20.28 -3.22
N TYR A 146 13.35 -19.78 -2.15
CA TYR A 146 12.99 -18.49 -1.57
C TYR A 146 13.23 -17.31 -2.54
N VAL A 147 14.37 -17.30 -3.18
CA VAL A 147 14.73 -16.29 -4.21
C VAL A 147 13.69 -16.26 -5.33
N ASP A 148 13.27 -17.46 -5.81
CA ASP A 148 12.32 -17.60 -6.89
C ASP A 148 10.92 -17.10 -6.49
N VAL A 149 10.47 -17.40 -5.27
CA VAL A 149 9.20 -16.90 -4.71
C VAL A 149 9.23 -15.37 -4.64
N ILE A 150 10.28 -14.77 -4.06
CA ILE A 150 10.38 -13.31 -3.90
C ILE A 150 10.36 -12.61 -5.26
N LYS A 151 11.09 -13.10 -6.23
CA LYS A 151 11.13 -12.50 -7.58
C LYS A 151 9.83 -12.66 -8.34
N THR A 152 9.21 -13.86 -8.24
CA THR A 152 8.02 -14.20 -9.03
C THR A 152 6.76 -13.52 -8.52
N TYR A 153 6.57 -13.48 -7.20
CA TYR A 153 5.30 -13.05 -6.60
C TYR A 153 5.35 -11.65 -5.99
N TYR A 154 6.52 -11.21 -5.53
CA TYR A 154 6.65 -9.92 -4.84
C TYR A 154 7.38 -8.85 -5.65
N GLY A 155 7.99 -9.23 -6.79
CA GLY A 155 8.81 -8.32 -7.59
C GLY A 155 10.02 -7.77 -6.83
N GLY A 156 10.48 -8.52 -5.82
CA GLY A 156 11.56 -8.08 -4.93
C GLY A 156 12.93 -8.20 -5.57
N ASP A 157 13.75 -7.15 -5.44
CA ASP A 157 15.16 -7.15 -5.76
C ASP A 157 15.98 -7.84 -4.66
N ILE A 158 17.09 -8.49 -5.03
CA ILE A 158 18.04 -9.08 -4.07
C ILE A 158 19.40 -8.46 -4.29
N LYS A 159 19.89 -7.71 -3.29
CA LYS A 159 21.11 -6.88 -3.36
C LYS A 159 22.05 -7.20 -2.20
N PRO A 160 23.03 -8.10 -2.37
CA PRO A 160 24.01 -8.39 -1.32
C PRO A 160 24.78 -7.13 -0.91
N ILE A 161 24.96 -6.94 0.41
CA ILE A 161 25.65 -5.78 0.96
C ILE A 161 26.59 -6.16 2.11
N ASP A 162 27.67 -5.40 2.26
CA ASP A 162 28.60 -5.54 3.37
C ASP A 162 28.20 -4.62 4.53
N TYR A 163 27.85 -5.22 5.67
CA TYR A 163 27.44 -4.51 6.88
C TYR A 163 28.61 -4.17 7.82
N SER A 164 29.87 -4.51 7.47
CA SER A 164 31.04 -4.19 8.31
C SER A 164 31.26 -2.68 8.50
N ASP A 165 30.74 -1.86 7.58
CA ASP A 165 30.64 -0.40 7.68
C ASP A 165 29.16 0.02 7.64
N PRO A 166 28.53 0.19 8.81
CA PRO A 166 27.10 0.55 8.91
C PRO A 166 26.73 1.85 8.20
N ALA A 167 27.61 2.87 8.24
CA ALA A 167 27.34 4.16 7.61
C ALA A 167 27.31 4.03 6.08
N ARG A 168 28.26 3.29 5.52
CA ARG A 168 28.29 3.00 4.08
C ARG A 168 27.13 2.13 3.63
N ALA A 169 26.79 1.09 4.39
CA ALA A 169 25.65 0.22 4.10
C ALA A 169 24.34 1.01 4.11
N SER A 170 24.11 1.81 5.16
CA SER A 170 22.96 2.72 5.28
C SER A 170 22.87 3.66 4.07
N GLY A 171 23.98 4.30 3.69
CA GLY A 171 24.02 5.19 2.52
C GLY A 171 23.59 4.50 1.23
N ILE A 172 24.15 3.31 0.93
CA ILE A 172 23.78 2.54 -0.28
C ILE A 172 22.31 2.18 -0.31
N ILE A 173 21.75 1.75 0.83
CA ILE A 173 20.32 1.40 0.93
C ILE A 173 19.45 2.65 0.75
N ASN A 174 19.80 3.74 1.42
CA ASN A 174 19.04 4.99 1.35
C ASN A 174 19.07 5.61 -0.04
N ASP A 175 20.22 5.64 -0.71
CA ASP A 175 20.35 6.10 -2.10
C ASP A 175 19.45 5.30 -3.05
N TRP A 176 19.37 3.98 -2.84
CA TRP A 176 18.50 3.14 -3.65
C TRP A 176 17.01 3.46 -3.38
N ILE A 177 16.61 3.61 -2.10
CA ILE A 177 15.24 3.97 -1.73
C ILE A 177 14.86 5.34 -2.30
N GLU A 178 15.75 6.33 -2.17
CA GLU A 178 15.52 7.67 -2.71
C GLU A 178 15.31 7.63 -4.22
N ASN A 179 16.14 6.89 -4.95
CA ASN A 179 15.98 6.72 -6.39
C ASN A 179 14.66 6.06 -6.77
N GLN A 180 14.24 4.99 -6.07
CA GLN A 180 12.97 4.30 -6.34
C GLN A 180 11.76 5.16 -6.01
N THR A 181 11.87 6.05 -5.03
CA THR A 181 10.80 6.94 -4.58
C THR A 181 10.88 8.35 -5.17
N ARG A 182 11.68 8.54 -6.22
CA ARG A 182 11.86 9.82 -6.93
C ARG A 182 12.28 10.97 -6.01
N GLY A 183 13.15 10.68 -5.05
CA GLY A 183 13.67 11.67 -4.09
C GLY A 183 12.72 12.01 -2.94
N LYS A 184 11.65 11.24 -2.73
CA LYS A 184 10.62 11.57 -1.71
C LYS A 184 10.84 10.89 -0.37
N ILE A 185 11.43 9.70 -0.36
CA ILE A 185 11.79 9.02 0.89
C ILE A 185 13.31 9.02 1.01
N LYS A 186 13.80 9.79 1.97
CA LYS A 186 15.23 9.95 2.26
C LYS A 186 15.54 9.44 3.65
N ASP A 187 16.79 8.99 3.84
CA ASP A 187 17.32 8.61 5.15
C ASP A 187 16.41 7.66 5.95
N MET A 188 15.83 6.65 5.24
CA MET A 188 14.91 5.70 5.85
C MET A 188 15.62 4.75 6.83
N ILE A 189 16.85 4.32 6.47
CA ILE A 189 17.66 3.39 7.28
C ILE A 189 18.74 4.19 7.99
N PRO A 190 18.62 4.49 9.28
CA PRO A 190 19.69 5.13 10.02
C PRO A 190 20.84 4.12 10.28
N SER A 191 22.08 4.61 10.31
CA SER A 191 23.24 3.73 10.46
C SER A 191 23.30 2.98 11.80
N ASP A 192 22.65 3.51 12.84
CA ASP A 192 22.53 2.88 14.16
C ASP A 192 21.51 1.71 14.17
N ALA A 193 20.72 1.54 13.11
CA ALA A 193 19.87 0.36 12.92
C ALA A 193 20.63 -0.83 12.31
N ILE A 194 21.91 -0.69 12.02
CA ILE A 194 22.77 -1.73 11.42
C ILE A 194 23.85 -2.16 12.41
N ASP A 195 23.76 -3.41 12.87
CA ASP A 195 24.84 -4.01 13.64
C ASP A 195 25.87 -4.63 12.68
N PRO A 196 27.17 -4.23 12.75
CA PRO A 196 28.20 -4.73 11.83
C PRO A 196 28.48 -6.23 11.98
N VAL A 197 28.11 -6.83 13.12
CA VAL A 197 28.38 -8.23 13.44
C VAL A 197 27.12 -9.08 13.23
N TYR A 198 25.97 -8.64 13.74
CA TYR A 198 24.76 -9.47 13.82
C TYR A 198 23.77 -9.24 12.67
N THR A 199 23.74 -8.07 12.03
CA THR A 199 22.81 -7.86 10.91
C THR A 199 23.15 -8.79 9.74
N THR A 200 22.26 -9.70 9.40
CA THR A 200 22.41 -10.69 8.32
C THR A 200 21.54 -10.37 7.09
N LEU A 201 20.40 -9.71 7.30
CA LEU A 201 19.44 -9.37 6.26
C LEU A 201 18.65 -8.12 6.66
N ILE A 202 18.56 -7.16 5.76
CA ILE A 202 17.61 -6.05 5.85
C ILE A 202 16.60 -6.22 4.73
N LEU A 203 15.33 -5.98 5.05
CA LEU A 203 14.25 -5.87 4.09
C LEU A 203 13.82 -4.41 3.99
N THR A 204 13.73 -3.94 2.76
CA THR A 204 13.18 -2.62 2.50
C THR A 204 11.95 -2.74 1.62
N ASN A 205 10.94 -1.99 1.98
CA ASN A 205 9.79 -1.73 1.12
C ASN A 205 9.53 -0.22 1.15
N ALA A 206 9.60 0.40 0.00
CA ALA A 206 9.23 1.79 -0.16
C ALA A 206 8.14 1.87 -1.21
N ILE A 207 7.11 2.65 -0.93
CA ILE A 207 6.00 2.87 -1.84
C ILE A 207 5.81 4.37 -2.03
N TYR A 208 5.70 4.76 -3.29
CA TYR A 208 5.42 6.12 -3.70
C TYR A 208 4.19 6.13 -4.59
N PHE A 209 3.25 6.99 -4.27
CA PHE A 209 2.06 7.20 -5.07
C PHE A 209 1.94 8.67 -5.48
N LYS A 210 1.70 8.86 -6.78
CA LYS A 210 1.34 10.15 -7.36
C LYS A 210 0.01 10.00 -8.09
N GLY A 211 -1.03 10.62 -7.57
CA GLY A 211 -2.37 10.60 -8.15
C GLY A 211 -2.86 11.99 -8.50
N ILE A 212 -3.39 12.17 -9.71
CA ILE A 212 -4.06 13.40 -10.13
C ILE A 212 -5.55 13.24 -9.86
N TRP A 213 -6.21 14.23 -9.26
CA TRP A 213 -7.66 14.18 -9.04
C TRP A 213 -8.41 14.00 -10.37
N LYS A 214 -9.40 13.15 -10.39
CA LYS A 214 -10.32 13.05 -11.55
C LYS A 214 -11.04 14.38 -11.81
N ILE A 215 -11.39 15.07 -10.73
CA ILE A 215 -11.93 16.43 -10.72
C ILE A 215 -11.00 17.29 -9.87
N LYS A 216 -10.20 18.12 -10.51
CA LYS A 216 -9.22 18.98 -9.84
C LYS A 216 -9.88 20.14 -9.12
N PHE A 217 -9.24 20.60 -8.07
CA PHE A 217 -9.58 21.89 -7.45
C PHE A 217 -8.96 23.03 -8.29
N ASP A 218 -9.64 24.17 -8.33
CA ASP A 218 -9.10 25.39 -8.95
C ASP A 218 -8.36 26.20 -7.87
N GLU A 219 -7.06 26.46 -8.07
CA GLU A 219 -6.23 27.24 -7.15
C GLU A 219 -6.84 28.59 -6.81
N LYS A 220 -7.58 29.21 -7.75
CA LYS A 220 -8.27 30.49 -7.53
C LYS A 220 -9.38 30.40 -6.48
N ASN A 221 -9.89 29.22 -6.21
CA ASN A 221 -10.90 28.96 -5.21
C ASN A 221 -10.32 28.49 -3.87
N THR A 222 -9.00 28.34 -3.77
CA THR A 222 -8.30 28.05 -2.52
C THR A 222 -8.21 29.32 -1.68
N THR A 223 -8.70 29.26 -0.47
CA THR A 223 -8.72 30.40 0.47
C THR A 223 -8.26 29.94 1.86
N TYR A 224 -7.69 30.88 2.63
CA TYR A 224 -7.37 30.60 4.03
C TYR A 224 -8.66 30.48 4.83
N ARG A 225 -8.79 29.37 5.58
CA ARG A 225 -9.92 29.07 6.45
C ARG A 225 -9.43 28.59 7.81
N SER A 226 -10.27 28.75 8.82
CA SER A 226 -10.00 28.25 10.16
C SER A 226 -10.10 26.72 10.19
N PHE A 227 -9.09 26.09 10.78
CA PHE A 227 -9.08 24.68 11.15
C PHE A 227 -8.87 24.55 12.66
N THR A 228 -9.69 23.74 13.32
CA THR A 228 -9.55 23.46 14.76
C THR A 228 -8.75 22.19 14.94
N THR A 229 -7.52 22.30 15.42
CA THR A 229 -6.60 21.17 15.61
C THR A 229 -7.05 20.22 16.72
N GLN A 230 -6.40 19.06 16.84
CA GLN A 230 -6.70 18.06 17.90
C GLN A 230 -6.54 18.64 19.31
N ASP A 231 -5.57 19.52 19.53
CA ASP A 231 -5.32 20.22 20.82
C ASP A 231 -6.21 21.48 21.00
N LYS A 232 -7.26 21.64 20.16
CA LYS A 232 -8.25 22.71 20.22
C LYS A 232 -7.73 24.10 19.89
N LYS A 233 -6.59 24.22 19.26
CA LYS A 233 -6.12 25.48 18.69
C LYS A 233 -6.81 25.74 17.35
N THR A 234 -6.96 27.02 17.01
CA THR A 234 -7.44 27.41 15.68
C THR A 234 -6.27 27.92 14.85
N VAL A 235 -6.03 27.28 13.72
CA VAL A 235 -5.01 27.66 12.75
C VAL A 235 -5.66 28.11 11.44
N GLN A 236 -4.98 28.94 10.66
CA GLN A 236 -5.43 29.36 9.34
C GLN A 236 -4.71 28.51 8.29
N VAL A 237 -5.46 27.78 7.48
CA VAL A 237 -4.90 26.84 6.49
C VAL A 237 -5.44 27.11 5.10
N PRO A 238 -4.61 26.98 4.04
CA PRO A 238 -5.09 27.07 2.67
C PRO A 238 -6.04 25.88 2.42
N THR A 239 -7.31 26.20 2.18
CA THR A 239 -8.39 25.23 2.00
C THR A 239 -8.90 25.28 0.56
N MET A 240 -8.77 24.17 -0.14
CA MET A 240 -9.27 23.96 -1.50
C MET A 240 -10.79 23.85 -1.50
N CYS A 241 -11.43 24.29 -2.58
CA CYS A 241 -12.89 24.30 -2.67
C CYS A 241 -13.39 23.76 -4.02
N LEU A 242 -14.35 22.81 -3.95
CA LEU A 242 -15.21 22.41 -5.07
C LEU A 242 -16.66 22.62 -4.67
N LYS A 243 -17.45 23.24 -5.54
CA LYS A 243 -18.86 23.52 -5.26
C LYS A 243 -19.78 22.81 -6.24
N GLY A 244 -20.79 22.12 -5.68
CA GLY A 244 -21.86 21.51 -6.44
C GLY A 244 -21.40 20.39 -7.39
N VAL A 245 -20.39 19.65 -7.01
CA VAL A 245 -19.83 18.51 -7.76
C VAL A 245 -20.42 17.21 -7.25
N TYR A 246 -20.58 16.23 -8.13
CA TYR A 246 -21.06 14.91 -7.76
C TYR A 246 -19.92 14.00 -7.32
N PHE A 247 -20.04 13.47 -6.11
CA PHE A 247 -19.11 12.51 -5.51
C PHE A 247 -19.88 11.41 -4.78
N ASN A 248 -19.29 10.24 -4.63
CA ASN A 248 -19.76 9.24 -3.71
C ASN A 248 -19.61 9.76 -2.28
N TYR A 249 -20.74 9.78 -1.58
CA TYR A 249 -20.86 10.35 -0.24
C TYR A 249 -21.83 9.49 0.59
N THR A 250 -21.55 9.39 1.88
CA THR A 250 -22.48 8.86 2.88
C THR A 250 -22.29 9.59 4.20
N GLU A 251 -23.28 9.54 5.06
CA GLU A 251 -23.20 10.04 6.42
C GLU A 251 -24.10 9.22 7.36
N ASN A 252 -23.72 9.16 8.61
CA ASN A 252 -24.52 8.60 9.68
C ASN A 252 -24.54 9.56 10.89
N GLU A 253 -24.90 9.06 12.09
CA GLU A 253 -24.96 9.87 13.29
C GLU A 253 -23.61 10.48 13.72
N TRP A 254 -22.49 9.78 13.48
CA TRP A 254 -21.18 10.16 14.01
C TRP A 254 -20.17 10.64 12.95
N MET A 255 -20.38 10.37 11.67
CA MET A 255 -19.44 10.76 10.61
C MET A 255 -20.11 11.22 9.32
N GLN A 256 -19.30 11.90 8.51
CA GLN A 256 -19.49 12.04 7.07
C GLN A 256 -18.34 11.31 6.37
N ALA A 257 -18.57 10.72 5.20
CA ALA A 257 -17.54 10.11 4.38
C ALA A 257 -17.69 10.54 2.92
N LEU A 258 -16.55 10.84 2.28
CA LEU A 258 -16.45 11.33 0.91
C LEU A 258 -15.38 10.57 0.15
N GLU A 259 -15.69 10.13 -1.08
CA GLU A 259 -14.72 9.53 -2.00
C GLU A 259 -14.29 10.55 -3.07
N LEU A 260 -13.00 10.81 -3.15
CA LEU A 260 -12.36 11.62 -4.18
C LEU A 260 -11.56 10.70 -5.12
N PRO A 261 -12.06 10.42 -6.35
CA PRO A 261 -11.38 9.52 -7.27
C PRO A 261 -10.16 10.19 -7.92
N TYR A 262 -9.11 9.39 -8.15
CA TYR A 262 -7.98 9.78 -8.98
C TYR A 262 -8.27 9.49 -10.45
N ARG A 263 -7.59 10.23 -11.33
CA ARG A 263 -7.68 10.06 -12.78
C ARG A 263 -6.73 8.95 -13.25
N ASP A 264 -7.13 8.26 -14.31
CA ASP A 264 -6.31 7.29 -15.05
C ASP A 264 -5.83 6.08 -14.20
N CYS A 265 -6.40 5.89 -13.00
CA CYS A 265 -6.16 4.72 -12.17
C CYS A 265 -7.42 4.40 -11.35
N ASN A 266 -7.54 3.14 -10.94
CA ASN A 266 -8.70 2.67 -10.15
C ASN A 266 -8.50 2.91 -8.65
N LEU A 267 -7.93 4.08 -8.31
CA LEU A 267 -7.68 4.49 -6.94
C LEU A 267 -8.58 5.66 -6.55
N SER A 268 -8.87 5.73 -5.28
CA SER A 268 -9.59 6.85 -4.66
C SER A 268 -9.03 7.19 -3.30
N MET A 269 -9.16 8.46 -2.90
CA MET A 269 -9.05 8.87 -1.52
C MET A 269 -10.45 8.83 -0.88
N LEU A 270 -10.61 8.05 0.17
CA LEU A 270 -11.77 8.06 1.05
C LEU A 270 -11.42 8.90 2.28
N ILE A 271 -12.23 9.91 2.57
CA ILE A 271 -12.06 10.77 3.75
C ILE A 271 -13.21 10.48 4.71
N ILE A 272 -12.91 10.24 5.99
CA ILE A 272 -13.88 10.12 7.09
C ILE A 272 -13.71 11.33 8.00
N LEU A 273 -14.75 12.12 8.11
CA LEU A 273 -14.82 13.32 8.94
C LEU A 273 -15.78 13.05 10.11
N PRO A 274 -15.29 12.97 11.37
CA PRO A 274 -16.16 12.82 12.54
C PRO A 274 -17.08 14.02 12.70
N LYS A 275 -18.36 13.80 12.99
CA LYS A 275 -19.30 14.88 13.28
C LYS A 275 -19.05 15.47 14.68
N LYS A 276 -19.62 16.64 14.93
CA LYS A 276 -19.54 17.31 16.24
C LYS A 276 -19.95 16.39 17.39
N GLY A 277 -19.10 16.27 18.39
CA GLY A 277 -19.30 15.36 19.53
C GLY A 277 -18.54 14.03 19.41
N TYR A 278 -17.97 13.75 18.26
CA TYR A 278 -17.10 12.61 18.00
C TYR A 278 -15.69 13.07 17.64
N ASN A 279 -14.73 12.16 17.67
CA ASN A 279 -13.32 12.43 17.38
C ASN A 279 -12.67 11.27 16.61
N LEU A 280 -11.40 11.43 16.22
CA LEU A 280 -10.65 10.40 15.50
C LEU A 280 -10.53 9.09 16.29
N SER A 281 -10.37 9.15 17.62
CA SER A 281 -10.30 7.92 18.45
C SER A 281 -11.58 7.11 18.34
N HIS A 282 -12.76 7.77 18.28
CA HIS A 282 -14.02 7.08 18.04
C HIS A 282 -14.02 6.41 16.66
N ALA A 283 -13.66 7.15 15.60
CA ALA A 283 -13.61 6.62 14.24
C ALA A 283 -12.68 5.41 14.11
N ILE A 284 -11.46 5.52 14.67
CA ILE A 284 -10.44 4.46 14.59
C ILE A 284 -10.87 3.19 15.33
N ASN A 285 -11.61 3.32 16.44
CA ASN A 285 -12.14 2.17 17.17
C ASN A 285 -13.25 1.42 16.41
N GLN A 286 -13.92 2.08 15.44
CA GLN A 286 -14.92 1.45 14.58
C GLN A 286 -14.30 0.74 13.36
N LEU A 287 -13.01 0.98 13.05
CA LEU A 287 -12.39 0.43 11.87
C LEU A 287 -12.21 -1.08 11.98
N ASP A 288 -12.84 -1.79 11.07
CA ASP A 288 -12.57 -3.18 10.72
C ASP A 288 -12.91 -3.40 9.24
N GLU A 289 -12.66 -4.61 8.75
CA GLU A 289 -12.90 -4.97 7.36
C GLU A 289 -14.38 -4.86 6.99
N ASN A 290 -15.27 -5.23 7.90
CA ASN A 290 -16.72 -5.16 7.71
C ASN A 290 -17.19 -3.71 7.65
N PHE A 291 -16.72 -2.87 8.59
CA PHE A 291 -17.04 -1.44 8.59
C PHE A 291 -16.59 -0.79 7.29
N PHE A 292 -15.34 -0.99 6.87
CA PHE A 292 -14.79 -0.39 5.66
C PHE A 292 -15.54 -0.83 4.40
N SER A 293 -15.78 -2.12 4.24
CA SER A 293 -16.55 -2.67 3.12
C SER A 293 -17.99 -2.14 3.09
N ASN A 294 -18.68 -2.10 4.25
CA ASN A 294 -20.04 -1.59 4.36
C ASN A 294 -20.08 -0.07 4.10
N LEU A 295 -19.09 0.67 4.56
CA LEU A 295 -18.98 2.10 4.31
C LEU A 295 -18.94 2.38 2.80
N ILE A 296 -18.05 1.71 2.06
CA ILE A 296 -17.94 1.87 0.60
C ILE A 296 -19.27 1.50 -0.08
N LYS A 297 -19.90 0.40 0.31
CA LYS A 297 -21.20 -0.04 -0.25
C LYS A 297 -22.35 0.91 0.06
N SER A 298 -22.29 1.64 1.16
CA SER A 298 -23.35 2.59 1.58
C SER A 298 -23.25 3.94 0.86
N MET A 299 -22.13 4.20 0.17
CA MET A 299 -21.94 5.47 -0.53
C MET A 299 -22.82 5.56 -1.76
N SER A 300 -23.34 6.75 -2.02
CA SER A 300 -24.12 7.06 -3.21
C SER A 300 -23.69 8.40 -3.80
N GLU A 301 -23.90 8.56 -5.10
CA GLU A 301 -23.56 9.80 -5.78
C GLU A 301 -24.46 10.94 -5.31
N CYS A 302 -23.87 11.95 -4.68
CA CYS A 302 -24.56 13.13 -4.16
C CYS A 302 -23.87 14.41 -4.66
N LYS A 303 -24.62 15.48 -4.76
CA LYS A 303 -24.06 16.81 -5.03
C LYS A 303 -23.49 17.39 -3.76
N VAL A 304 -22.17 17.66 -3.74
CA VAL A 304 -21.43 18.05 -2.54
C VAL A 304 -20.66 19.36 -2.78
N ASN A 305 -20.62 20.22 -1.76
CA ASN A 305 -19.64 21.28 -1.63
C ASN A 305 -18.51 20.74 -0.75
N VAL A 306 -17.31 20.65 -1.30
CA VAL A 306 -16.12 20.10 -0.61
C VAL A 306 -15.19 21.22 -0.24
N TYR A 307 -14.74 21.23 1.02
CA TYR A 307 -13.69 22.09 1.54
C TYR A 307 -12.64 21.18 2.20
N LEU A 308 -11.46 21.11 1.58
CA LEU A 308 -10.37 20.24 2.01
C LEU A 308 -9.09 21.06 2.19
N PRO A 309 -8.48 21.09 3.39
CA PRO A 309 -7.20 21.78 3.57
C PRO A 309 -6.12 21.12 2.73
N LYS A 310 -5.18 21.92 2.24
CA LYS A 310 -3.91 21.41 1.73
C LYS A 310 -3.09 20.91 2.91
N PHE A 311 -2.44 19.78 2.74
CA PHE A 311 -1.54 19.25 3.77
C PHE A 311 -0.39 18.45 3.14
N GLU A 312 0.70 18.40 3.87
CA GLU A 312 1.87 17.61 3.55
C GLU A 312 2.30 16.87 4.82
N ILE A 313 2.55 15.58 4.74
CA ILE A 313 3.05 14.79 5.88
C ILE A 313 4.28 14.03 5.40
N GLU A 314 5.44 14.42 5.93
CA GLU A 314 6.67 13.64 5.82
C GLU A 314 6.93 13.01 7.18
N THR A 315 6.77 11.68 7.27
CA THR A 315 6.92 11.00 8.56
C THR A 315 8.39 10.87 8.95
N LEU A 316 8.64 10.84 10.24
CA LEU A 316 9.88 10.27 10.75
C LEU A 316 9.94 8.78 10.41
N THR A 317 11.12 8.17 10.51
CA THR A 317 11.24 6.73 10.38
C THR A 317 10.60 6.05 11.58
N TYR A 318 9.48 5.38 11.37
CA TYR A 318 8.83 4.58 12.41
C TYR A 318 9.60 3.29 12.64
N ARG A 319 9.82 2.94 13.91
CA ARG A 319 10.33 1.65 14.37
C ARG A 319 9.14 0.79 14.78
N LEU A 320 8.83 -0.23 13.97
CA LEU A 320 7.55 -0.96 14.06
C LEU A 320 7.59 -2.17 15.00
N ARG A 321 8.77 -2.62 15.43
CA ARG A 321 8.95 -3.82 16.24
C ARG A 321 7.99 -3.84 17.44
N LYS A 322 7.96 -2.79 18.25
CA LYS A 322 7.06 -2.65 19.41
C LYS A 322 5.59 -2.93 19.07
N TYR A 323 5.11 -2.38 17.96
CA TYR A 323 3.70 -2.52 17.55
C TYR A 323 3.41 -3.92 17.05
N LEU A 324 4.35 -4.54 16.33
CA LEU A 324 4.24 -5.92 15.86
C LEU A 324 4.28 -6.91 17.01
N GLU A 325 5.15 -6.68 18.01
CA GLU A 325 5.18 -7.47 19.27
C GLU A 325 3.84 -7.35 20.00
N ASN A 326 3.25 -6.14 20.13
CA ASN A 326 1.94 -5.94 20.74
C ASN A 326 0.81 -6.67 20.01
N LEU A 327 0.96 -6.90 18.70
CA LEU A 327 0.02 -7.68 17.89
C LEU A 327 0.24 -9.20 17.99
N GLY A 328 1.34 -9.66 18.61
CA GLY A 328 1.64 -11.06 18.83
C GLY A 328 2.82 -11.63 18.04
N MET A 329 3.58 -10.81 17.32
CA MET A 329 4.79 -11.25 16.61
C MET A 329 6.01 -11.08 17.53
N HIS A 330 6.31 -12.10 18.34
CA HIS A 330 7.41 -12.05 19.30
C HIS A 330 8.62 -12.84 18.83
N ASP A 331 8.40 -14.08 18.40
CA ASP A 331 9.47 -15.04 18.11
C ASP A 331 10.40 -14.54 17.02
N ALA A 332 9.86 -13.87 16.00
CA ALA A 332 10.59 -13.28 14.88
C ALA A 332 11.69 -12.29 15.27
N PHE A 333 11.57 -11.66 16.44
CA PHE A 333 12.49 -10.63 16.97
C PHE A 333 13.48 -11.15 18.00
N THR A 334 13.56 -12.45 18.21
CA THR A 334 14.39 -13.09 19.24
C THR A 334 15.37 -14.08 18.60
N PRO A 335 16.43 -14.48 19.35
CA PRO A 335 17.33 -15.55 18.90
C PRO A 335 16.66 -16.90 18.63
N SER A 336 15.38 -17.09 19.04
CA SER A 336 14.59 -18.29 18.74
C SER A 336 13.97 -18.28 17.35
N ALA A 337 14.07 -17.16 16.64
CA ALA A 337 13.49 -17.01 15.30
C ALA A 337 13.97 -18.08 14.33
N ASN A 338 13.05 -18.63 13.58
CA ASN A 338 13.35 -19.65 12.59
C ASN A 338 13.03 -19.14 11.19
N PHE A 339 14.04 -18.59 10.55
CA PHE A 339 14.02 -18.16 9.15
C PHE A 339 14.83 -19.09 8.23
N SER A 340 14.90 -20.38 8.60
CA SER A 340 15.64 -21.41 7.83
C SER A 340 15.13 -21.61 6.40
N GLY A 341 13.97 -21.07 6.06
CA GLY A 341 13.46 -21.01 4.69
C GLY A 341 14.07 -19.90 3.84
N ILE A 342 14.80 -18.92 4.44
CA ILE A 342 15.55 -17.89 3.73
C ILE A 342 16.96 -18.39 3.44
N ALA A 343 17.69 -18.77 4.49
CA ALA A 343 19.05 -19.30 4.46
C ALA A 343 19.33 -20.04 5.76
N ARG A 344 20.47 -20.82 5.82
CA ARG A 344 20.81 -21.60 7.01
C ARG A 344 21.20 -20.76 8.21
N ASP A 345 21.87 -19.62 7.95
CA ASP A 345 22.51 -18.80 8.96
C ASP A 345 21.87 -17.38 9.03
N VAL A 346 20.56 -17.30 8.82
CA VAL A 346 19.78 -16.07 9.05
C VAL A 346 19.42 -16.01 10.52
N GLY A 347 19.69 -14.86 11.15
CA GLY A 347 19.34 -14.58 12.54
C GLY A 347 17.85 -14.24 12.69
N TRP A 348 17.58 -13.22 13.49
CA TRP A 348 16.23 -12.69 13.76
C TRP A 348 16.06 -11.33 13.09
N ILE A 349 14.82 -10.83 13.05
CA ILE A 349 14.52 -9.46 12.63
C ILE A 349 14.94 -8.53 13.79
N ASP A 350 15.89 -7.64 13.55
CA ASP A 350 16.31 -6.66 14.54
C ASP A 350 15.29 -5.53 14.65
N GLU A 351 14.91 -4.94 13.51
CA GLU A 351 13.92 -3.87 13.45
C GLU A 351 13.15 -3.91 12.13
N VAL A 352 11.91 -3.40 12.16
CA VAL A 352 11.10 -3.14 10.97
C VAL A 352 10.91 -1.64 10.85
N LEU A 353 11.49 -1.06 9.80
CA LEU A 353 11.49 0.38 9.57
C LEU A 353 10.47 0.76 8.51
N HIS A 354 9.72 1.84 8.76
CA HIS A 354 8.77 2.39 7.82
C HIS A 354 8.85 3.92 7.77
N LYS A 355 8.86 4.46 6.57
CA LYS A 355 8.76 5.90 6.32
C LYS A 355 7.81 6.13 5.16
N ALA A 356 6.98 7.16 5.26
CA ALA A 356 5.98 7.49 4.27
C ALA A 356 5.92 9.00 4.02
N PHE A 357 5.49 9.36 2.81
CA PHE A 357 5.30 10.75 2.40
C PHE A 357 3.96 10.88 1.67
N VAL A 358 3.20 11.93 1.99
CA VAL A 358 2.00 12.32 1.28
C VAL A 358 1.91 13.84 1.20
N LYS A 359 1.53 14.32 0.02
CA LYS A 359 1.18 15.74 -0.20
C LYS A 359 -0.15 15.81 -0.93
N VAL A 360 -1.06 16.61 -0.43
CA VAL A 360 -2.39 16.82 -1.00
C VAL A 360 -2.57 18.30 -1.34
N ASP A 361 -2.80 18.54 -2.62
CA ASP A 361 -3.03 19.87 -3.18
C ASP A 361 -4.12 19.87 -4.26
N GLU A 362 -4.30 20.97 -4.97
CA GLU A 362 -5.36 21.17 -5.97
C GLU A 362 -5.27 20.20 -7.15
N GLU A 363 -4.06 19.77 -7.50
CA GLU A 363 -3.81 18.86 -8.61
C GLU A 363 -4.11 17.41 -8.25
N GLY A 364 -3.89 17.03 -6.98
CA GLY A 364 -4.00 15.64 -6.53
C GLY A 364 -3.19 15.33 -5.28
N THR A 365 -2.77 14.07 -5.23
CA THR A 365 -1.72 13.63 -4.33
C THR A 365 -0.42 13.67 -5.12
N GLU A 366 0.40 14.64 -4.81
CA GLU A 366 1.67 14.98 -5.46
C GLU A 366 1.65 15.09 -7.01
N ALA A 367 1.17 16.21 -7.54
CA ALA A 367 1.08 16.47 -8.97
C ALA A 367 1.93 17.66 -9.44
N ALA A 368 2.42 17.58 -10.70
CA ALA A 368 2.99 18.71 -11.44
C ALA A 368 1.95 19.24 -12.43
N ALA A 369 1.87 20.55 -12.56
CA ALA A 369 0.82 21.29 -13.27
C ALA A 369 0.48 20.80 -14.68
N ALA A 370 -0.81 20.54 -14.92
CA ALA A 370 -1.43 20.49 -16.24
C ALA A 370 -2.86 21.01 -16.15
N THR A 371 -3.20 22.01 -16.96
CA THR A 371 -4.51 22.67 -16.96
C THR A 371 -5.59 21.74 -17.50
N ALA A 372 -6.64 21.47 -16.73
CA ALA A 372 -7.82 20.73 -17.16
C ALA A 372 -9.08 21.60 -17.04
N VAL A 373 -9.92 21.61 -18.07
CA VAL A 373 -11.22 22.26 -18.10
C VAL A 373 -12.26 21.29 -17.55
N VAL A 374 -12.93 21.64 -16.46
CA VAL A 374 -14.02 20.87 -15.88
C VAL A 374 -15.32 21.20 -16.62
N MET A 375 -15.89 20.26 -17.35
CA MET A 375 -17.28 20.37 -17.84
C MET A 375 -18.21 19.88 -16.73
N VAL A 376 -18.99 20.80 -16.16
CA VAL A 376 -20.04 20.47 -15.21
C VAL A 376 -21.30 20.05 -16.02
N MET A 377 -21.71 18.77 -15.91
CA MET A 377 -23.02 18.38 -16.42
C MET A 377 -24.09 18.97 -15.50
N THR A 378 -24.92 19.85 -16.05
CA THR A 378 -26.10 20.38 -15.37
C THR A 378 -27.25 19.39 -15.50
N SER A 379 -27.32 18.41 -14.59
CA SER A 379 -28.56 17.66 -14.37
C SER A 379 -29.41 18.37 -13.33
N ILE A 380 -30.72 18.36 -13.51
CA ILE A 380 -31.68 18.92 -12.52
C ILE A 380 -31.75 17.94 -11.36
N TYR A 381 -30.86 18.12 -10.38
CA TYR A 381 -30.90 17.38 -9.13
C TYR A 381 -31.85 18.11 -8.17
N SER A 382 -32.92 17.42 -7.72
CA SER A 382 -33.91 17.96 -6.77
C SER A 382 -33.51 17.77 -5.30
N GLY A 383 -32.32 17.20 -5.03
CA GLY A 383 -31.81 16.96 -3.68
C GLY A 383 -31.08 18.14 -3.07
N GLN A 384 -31.00 18.16 -1.73
CA GLN A 384 -30.21 19.16 -1.00
C GLN A 384 -28.71 18.96 -1.24
N VAL A 385 -27.98 20.03 -1.58
CA VAL A 385 -26.52 20.00 -1.71
C VAL A 385 -25.89 19.71 -0.34
N LYS A 386 -25.08 18.66 -0.25
CA LYS A 386 -24.35 18.31 0.97
C LYS A 386 -23.15 19.23 1.15
N VAL A 387 -22.71 19.43 2.39
CA VAL A 387 -21.48 20.15 2.72
C VAL A 387 -20.53 19.21 3.43
N PHE A 388 -19.34 19.06 2.88
CA PHE A 388 -18.23 18.30 3.44
C PHE A 388 -17.09 19.26 3.72
N ASP A 389 -16.94 19.67 4.98
CA ASP A 389 -16.02 20.73 5.40
C ASP A 389 -15.00 20.20 6.41
N CYS A 390 -13.78 19.90 5.93
CA CYS A 390 -12.68 19.42 6.76
C CYS A 390 -12.06 20.58 7.56
N ASP A 391 -12.80 21.14 8.50
CA ASP A 391 -12.38 22.24 9.39
C ASP A 391 -11.86 21.77 10.77
N HIS A 392 -11.75 20.45 10.94
CA HIS A 392 -11.25 19.78 12.16
C HIS A 392 -10.65 18.40 11.82
N PRO A 393 -10.02 17.68 12.77
CA PRO A 393 -9.31 16.43 12.51
C PRO A 393 -10.14 15.40 11.76
N PHE A 394 -9.54 14.85 10.70
CA PHE A 394 -10.13 13.83 9.83
C PHE A 394 -9.14 12.71 9.54
N MET A 395 -9.65 11.55 9.13
CA MET A 395 -8.82 10.47 8.62
C MET A 395 -9.05 10.24 7.15
N PHE A 396 -8.08 9.63 6.48
CA PHE A 396 -8.17 9.32 5.06
C PHE A 396 -7.50 7.99 4.72
N PHE A 397 -7.96 7.42 3.60
CA PHE A 397 -7.43 6.19 3.02
C PHE A 397 -7.16 6.44 1.54
N ILE A 398 -6.08 5.89 1.00
CA ILE A 398 -5.93 5.71 -0.43
C ILE A 398 -6.10 4.22 -0.69
N PHE A 399 -7.09 3.87 -1.49
CA PHE A 399 -7.49 2.48 -1.69
C PHE A 399 -7.78 2.18 -3.16
N HIS A 400 -7.66 0.91 -3.54
CA HIS A 400 -8.02 0.43 -4.87
C HIS A 400 -9.51 0.09 -4.91
N LYS A 401 -10.26 0.71 -5.81
CA LYS A 401 -11.73 0.66 -5.84
C LYS A 401 -12.30 -0.74 -6.05
N ASP A 402 -11.75 -1.48 -7.02
CA ASP A 402 -12.31 -2.78 -7.40
C ASP A 402 -12.05 -3.85 -6.35
N THR A 403 -10.90 -3.81 -5.69
CA THR A 403 -10.54 -4.80 -4.68
C THR A 403 -10.88 -4.36 -3.24
N GLY A 404 -10.97 -3.05 -2.99
CA GLY A 404 -11.09 -2.49 -1.64
C GLY A 404 -9.76 -2.50 -0.86
N THR A 405 -8.63 -2.82 -1.50
CA THR A 405 -7.33 -2.89 -0.83
C THR A 405 -6.85 -1.52 -0.39
N ILE A 406 -6.52 -1.37 0.89
CA ILE A 406 -5.97 -0.14 1.46
C ILE A 406 -4.47 -0.09 1.22
N LEU A 407 -4.02 0.92 0.46
CA LEU A 407 -2.60 1.16 0.22
C LEU A 407 -1.98 2.08 1.26
N PHE A 408 -2.70 3.15 1.58
CA PHE A 408 -2.27 4.15 2.56
C PHE A 408 -3.42 4.49 3.48
N MET A 409 -3.09 4.85 4.71
CA MET A 409 -4.03 5.42 5.65
C MET A 409 -3.35 6.42 6.56
N GLY A 410 -4.09 7.44 6.93
CA GLY A 410 -3.58 8.49 7.80
C GLY A 410 -4.67 9.31 8.47
N CYS A 411 -4.25 10.17 9.37
CA CYS A 411 -5.07 11.23 9.93
C CYS A 411 -4.34 12.56 9.91
N VAL A 412 -5.12 13.62 9.76
CA VAL A 412 -4.67 15.00 9.82
C VAL A 412 -5.25 15.62 11.08
N ASN A 413 -4.41 15.83 12.08
CA ASN A 413 -4.74 16.51 13.33
C ASN A 413 -4.45 18.01 13.26
N ASP A 414 -3.42 18.35 12.49
CA ASP A 414 -3.02 19.72 12.19
C ASP A 414 -2.44 19.79 10.76
N PRO A 415 -3.11 20.43 9.80
CA PRO A 415 -2.61 20.55 8.43
C PRO A 415 -1.36 21.41 8.28
N THR A 416 -0.96 22.15 9.31
CA THR A 416 0.25 23.01 9.31
C THR A 416 1.50 22.28 9.75
N ASN A 417 1.36 21.07 10.33
CA ASN A 417 2.46 20.22 10.74
C ASN A 417 2.77 19.24 9.59
N SER A 418 3.94 19.42 8.96
CA SER A 418 4.49 18.56 7.92
C SER A 418 5.45 17.53 8.50
#